data_cc3245c9bb139c54e9bfdf612c2f1ced
#
_entry.id   cc3245c9bb139c54e9bfdf612c2f1ced
#
_cell.length_a   1.000
_cell.length_b   1.000
_cell.length_c   1.000
_cell.angle_alpha   90.00
_cell.angle_beta   90.00
_cell.angle_gamma   90.00
#
_symmetry.space_group_name_H-M   'P 1'
#
loop_
_entity.id
_entity.type
_entity.pdbx_description
1 polymer ?
#
loop_
_entity_poly.entity_id
_entity_poly.type
_entity_poly.pdbx_seq_one_letter_code
_entity_poly.pdbx_strand_id
1 'polypeptide(L)'
;MDASFAGKLDTAWASVSAHHGLSPSIGVILGSGLGEFARKAEGVQVEFSKIEGFPRPTVAGHSGLFKLGRSVAVMAGRVHFYEGHPIDDVVLPVFLLHRFGVRTLIVTNAAGGVNRDYAPGDLVLIRDHINLMGINPLRGPNPGPGPRFPDMSSTYAPELRAMAKARSPRPLREGVYAAFAGPSYETPAEIRMLAAIGADLVGMSTVPEAIAAGYLGMKVVGISCVTNMAAGILPEPLDHQEVIARGREAGPRFIDLLERIIAGLQEGAG
;
A
#
# COMPACT_ATOMS: atom_id res chain seq x y z
N MET A 1 7.36 -22.79 19.22
CA MET A 1 7.43 -23.31 17.84
C MET A 1 7.23 -22.11 16.94
N ASP A 2 8.27 -21.68 16.24
CA ASP A 2 8.11 -20.65 15.21
C ASP A 2 7.23 -21.24 14.09
N ALA A 3 5.98 -20.80 14.03
CA ALA A 3 5.11 -21.19 12.93
C ALA A 3 5.74 -20.65 11.65
N SER A 4 5.99 -21.51 10.66
CA SER A 4 6.47 -21.09 9.35
C SER A 4 5.50 -20.06 8.76
N PHE A 5 5.97 -19.17 7.89
CA PHE A 5 5.10 -18.21 7.20
C PHE A 5 3.90 -18.90 6.52
N ALA A 6 4.15 -20.06 5.88
CA ALA A 6 3.09 -20.85 5.26
C ALA A 6 2.02 -21.30 6.29
N GLY A 7 2.46 -21.75 7.48
CA GLY A 7 1.53 -22.13 8.55
C GLY A 7 0.70 -20.96 9.06
N LYS A 8 1.28 -19.76 9.21
CA LYS A 8 0.53 -18.55 9.54
C LYS A 8 -0.52 -18.21 8.48
N LEU A 9 -0.15 -18.29 7.20
CA LEU A 9 -1.06 -18.03 6.08
C LEU A 9 -2.19 -19.07 6.06
N ASP A 10 -1.92 -20.35 6.29
CA ASP A 10 -2.93 -21.40 6.34
C ASP A 10 -3.90 -21.20 7.50
N THR A 11 -3.42 -20.82 8.67
CA THR A 11 -4.25 -20.50 9.84
C THR A 11 -5.13 -19.28 9.56
N ALA A 12 -4.57 -18.21 9.02
CA ALA A 12 -5.32 -17.03 8.64
C ALA A 12 -6.39 -17.35 7.57
N TRP A 13 -6.05 -18.17 6.57
CA TRP A 13 -6.98 -18.62 5.55
C TRP A 13 -8.12 -19.46 6.11
N ALA A 14 -7.84 -20.39 7.01
CA ALA A 14 -8.85 -21.21 7.67
C ALA A 14 -9.84 -20.34 8.48
N SER A 15 -9.36 -19.28 9.12
CA SER A 15 -10.20 -18.34 9.88
C SER A 15 -11.24 -17.60 9.02
N VAL A 16 -10.99 -17.46 7.72
CA VAL A 16 -11.91 -16.78 6.77
C VAL A 16 -12.64 -17.77 5.86
N SER A 17 -12.69 -19.03 6.22
CA SER A 17 -13.27 -20.14 5.41
C SER A 17 -14.72 -19.89 4.97
N ALA A 18 -15.53 -19.23 5.79
CA ALA A 18 -16.90 -18.88 5.45
C ALA A 18 -17.01 -17.96 4.23
N HIS A 19 -15.90 -17.35 3.80
CA HIS A 19 -15.83 -16.37 2.70
C HIS A 19 -15.05 -16.90 1.49
N HIS A 20 -14.65 -18.17 1.48
CA HIS A 20 -13.86 -18.76 0.38
C HIS A 20 -14.57 -18.75 -0.97
N GLY A 21 -15.91 -18.62 -0.99
CA GLY A 21 -16.70 -18.46 -2.22
C GLY A 21 -16.57 -17.06 -2.86
N LEU A 22 -15.94 -16.09 -2.19
CA LEU A 22 -15.64 -14.79 -2.76
C LEU A 22 -14.30 -14.87 -3.49
N SER A 23 -14.24 -14.33 -4.70
CA SER A 23 -13.01 -14.33 -5.52
C SER A 23 -12.78 -12.95 -6.13
N PRO A 24 -12.48 -11.92 -5.29
CA PRO A 24 -12.16 -10.59 -5.78
C PRO A 24 -10.88 -10.61 -6.62
N SER A 25 -10.93 -10.02 -7.81
CA SER A 25 -9.74 -9.88 -8.67
C SER A 25 -8.92 -8.63 -8.34
N ILE A 26 -9.52 -7.66 -7.66
CA ILE A 26 -8.91 -6.38 -7.30
C ILE A 26 -8.77 -6.29 -5.78
N GLY A 27 -7.57 -5.98 -5.30
CA GLY A 27 -7.30 -5.65 -3.90
C GLY A 27 -6.98 -4.17 -3.75
N VAL A 28 -7.43 -3.55 -2.67
CA VAL A 28 -7.11 -2.16 -2.33
C VAL A 28 -6.59 -2.11 -0.90
N ILE A 29 -5.35 -1.66 -0.71
CA ILE A 29 -4.79 -1.38 0.61
C ILE A 29 -4.86 0.13 0.85
N LEU A 30 -5.67 0.52 1.81
CA LEU A 30 -5.91 1.92 2.13
C LEU A 30 -4.83 2.48 3.07
N GLY A 31 -4.28 3.62 2.68
CA GLY A 31 -3.46 4.47 3.54
C GLY A 31 -4.30 5.35 4.46
N SER A 32 -3.61 6.14 5.29
CA SER A 32 -4.23 7.10 6.21
C SER A 32 -5.14 8.09 5.49
N GLY A 33 -6.27 8.45 6.12
CA GLY A 33 -7.22 9.43 5.58
C GLY A 33 -8.32 8.86 4.67
N LEU A 34 -8.24 7.57 4.25
CA LEU A 34 -9.18 6.95 3.31
C LEU A 34 -10.25 6.06 3.98
N GLY A 35 -10.47 6.22 5.29
CA GLY A 35 -11.47 5.43 6.03
C GLY A 35 -12.91 5.57 5.51
N GLU A 36 -13.24 6.69 4.86
CA GLU A 36 -14.55 6.89 4.25
C GLU A 36 -14.78 5.95 3.06
N PHE A 37 -13.75 5.71 2.24
CA PHE A 37 -13.81 4.73 1.16
C PHE A 37 -14.15 3.34 1.71
N ALA A 38 -13.49 2.91 2.80
CA ALA A 38 -13.77 1.62 3.43
C ALA A 38 -15.20 1.52 3.95
N ARG A 39 -15.78 2.61 4.48
CA ARG A 39 -17.17 2.60 4.94
C ARG A 39 -18.17 2.44 3.80
N LYS A 40 -17.88 3.03 2.64
CA LYS A 40 -18.73 2.95 1.44
C LYS A 40 -18.53 1.64 0.67
N ALA A 41 -17.39 0.99 0.83
CA ALA A 41 -17.09 -0.25 0.11
C ALA A 41 -18.10 -1.35 0.45
N GLU A 42 -18.64 -1.97 -0.58
CA GLU A 42 -19.54 -3.12 -0.46
C GLU A 42 -18.76 -4.39 -0.09
N GLY A 43 -19.42 -5.30 0.59
CA GLY A 43 -18.87 -6.60 0.92
C GLY A 43 -19.00 -6.99 2.38
N VAL A 44 -18.61 -8.22 2.67
CA VAL A 44 -18.58 -8.75 4.04
C VAL A 44 -17.42 -8.12 4.80
N GLN A 45 -17.71 -7.65 6.01
CA GLN A 45 -16.68 -7.12 6.90
C GLN A 45 -16.05 -8.25 7.69
N VAL A 46 -14.71 -8.32 7.66
CA VAL A 46 -13.92 -9.26 8.45
C VAL A 46 -12.86 -8.48 9.21
N GLU A 47 -12.99 -8.40 10.52
CA GLU A 47 -12.01 -7.75 11.39
C GLU A 47 -10.74 -8.58 11.51
N PHE A 48 -9.56 -7.94 11.51
CA PHE A 48 -8.28 -8.62 11.70
C PHE A 48 -8.23 -9.36 13.04
N SER A 49 -8.92 -8.83 14.06
CA SER A 49 -9.06 -9.46 15.37
C SER A 49 -9.77 -10.82 15.34
N LYS A 50 -10.51 -11.14 14.28
CA LYS A 50 -11.22 -12.40 14.07
C LYS A 50 -10.43 -13.40 13.22
N ILE A 51 -9.26 -13.00 12.71
CA ILE A 51 -8.38 -13.84 11.91
C ILE A 51 -7.24 -14.30 12.81
N GLU A 52 -7.14 -15.60 13.04
CA GLU A 52 -6.15 -16.17 13.95
C GLU A 52 -4.72 -15.90 13.44
N GLY A 53 -3.83 -15.44 14.32
CA GLY A 53 -2.45 -15.11 13.99
C GLY A 53 -2.26 -13.89 13.08
N PHE A 54 -3.34 -13.16 12.76
CA PHE A 54 -3.25 -12.01 11.87
C PHE A 54 -2.77 -10.75 12.61
N PRO A 55 -1.88 -9.93 11.99
CA PRO A 55 -1.35 -8.73 12.62
C PRO A 55 -2.43 -7.66 12.81
N ARG A 56 -2.31 -6.88 13.86
CA ARG A 56 -3.25 -5.80 14.19
C ARG A 56 -2.54 -4.45 14.11
N PRO A 57 -3.12 -3.47 13.42
CA PRO A 57 -2.55 -2.13 13.40
C PRO A 57 -2.71 -1.47 14.77
N THR A 58 -1.69 -0.71 15.16
CA THR A 58 -1.68 0.09 16.41
C THR A 58 -1.80 1.59 16.13
N VAL A 59 -1.64 2.00 14.88
CA VAL A 59 -1.67 3.40 14.47
C VAL A 59 -3.10 3.90 14.35
N ALA A 60 -3.37 5.09 14.90
CA ALA A 60 -4.66 5.74 14.81
C ALA A 60 -5.10 5.96 13.35
N GLY A 61 -6.37 5.68 13.06
CA GLY A 61 -6.92 5.79 11.70
C GLY A 61 -6.87 4.51 10.86
N HIS A 62 -6.24 3.45 11.36
CA HIS A 62 -6.25 2.12 10.75
C HIS A 62 -7.25 1.20 11.46
N SER A 63 -8.36 0.89 10.77
CA SER A 63 -9.48 0.13 11.37
C SER A 63 -9.18 -1.35 11.58
N GLY A 64 -8.20 -1.91 10.88
CA GLY A 64 -7.84 -3.32 10.99
C GLY A 64 -8.96 -4.27 10.52
N LEU A 65 -9.48 -4.05 9.32
CA LEU A 65 -10.53 -4.91 8.75
C LEU A 65 -10.39 -5.06 7.23
N PHE A 66 -10.96 -6.15 6.71
CA PHE A 66 -11.26 -6.32 5.30
C PHE A 66 -12.74 -6.03 5.02
N LYS A 67 -13.02 -5.50 3.83
CA LYS A 67 -14.31 -5.56 3.16
C LYS A 67 -14.14 -6.48 1.95
N LEU A 68 -14.71 -7.66 2.02
CA LEU A 68 -14.60 -8.67 0.97
C LEU A 68 -15.84 -8.64 0.09
N GLY A 69 -15.71 -8.01 -1.08
CA GLY A 69 -16.73 -8.01 -2.13
C GLY A 69 -16.48 -9.10 -3.17
N ARG A 70 -17.35 -9.21 -4.16
CA ARG A 70 -17.22 -10.20 -5.26
C ARG A 70 -16.07 -9.85 -6.21
N SER A 71 -15.91 -8.57 -6.52
CA SER A 71 -14.89 -8.08 -7.48
C SER A 71 -13.74 -7.39 -6.80
N VAL A 72 -13.98 -6.76 -5.64
CA VAL A 72 -13.02 -5.92 -4.94
C VAL A 72 -12.91 -6.35 -3.48
N ALA A 73 -11.69 -6.52 -3.00
CA ALA A 73 -11.37 -6.64 -1.59
C ALA A 73 -10.67 -5.36 -1.10
N VAL A 74 -11.20 -4.74 -0.06
CA VAL A 74 -10.61 -3.53 0.53
C VAL A 74 -10.04 -3.86 1.89
N MET A 75 -8.76 -3.57 2.08
CA MET A 75 -8.06 -3.61 3.36
C MET A 75 -8.08 -2.22 3.98
N ALA A 76 -8.88 -2.04 5.01
CA ALA A 76 -9.01 -0.78 5.75
C ALA A 76 -8.09 -0.80 6.97
N GLY A 77 -6.92 -0.25 6.79
CA GLY A 77 -5.85 -0.25 7.78
C GLY A 77 -4.72 -1.19 7.38
N ARG A 78 -3.53 -0.75 7.71
CA ARG A 78 -2.26 -1.39 7.38
C ARG A 78 -1.47 -1.57 8.67
N VAL A 79 -0.69 -2.62 8.77
CA VAL A 79 0.35 -2.74 9.78
C VAL A 79 1.67 -2.27 9.19
N HIS A 80 2.49 -1.61 10.00
CA HIS A 80 3.76 -1.08 9.55
C HIS A 80 4.92 -1.75 10.27
N PHE A 81 6.06 -1.80 9.62
CA PHE A 81 7.26 -2.36 10.20
C PHE A 81 7.70 -1.63 11.48
N TYR A 82 7.54 -0.29 11.54
CA TYR A 82 7.87 0.50 12.72
C TYR A 82 6.96 0.24 13.94
N GLU A 83 5.85 -0.44 13.77
CA GLU A 83 4.98 -0.86 14.89
C GLU A 83 5.57 -2.05 15.67
N GLY A 84 6.71 -2.59 15.22
CA GLY A 84 7.40 -3.73 15.83
C GLY A 84 6.96 -5.10 15.28
N HIS A 85 6.11 -5.12 14.25
CA HIS A 85 5.73 -6.36 13.57
C HIS A 85 6.91 -6.96 12.79
N PRO A 86 7.10 -8.29 12.82
CA PRO A 86 7.97 -8.96 11.86
C PRO A 86 7.58 -8.61 10.42
N ILE A 87 8.55 -8.56 9.52
CA ILE A 87 8.28 -8.19 8.11
C ILE A 87 7.31 -9.17 7.43
N ASP A 88 7.32 -10.43 7.84
CA ASP A 88 6.39 -11.46 7.38
C ASP A 88 4.94 -11.09 7.70
N ASP A 89 4.70 -10.56 8.90
CA ASP A 89 3.38 -10.12 9.32
C ASP A 89 2.90 -8.89 8.53
N VAL A 90 3.81 -7.99 8.16
CA VAL A 90 3.49 -6.82 7.33
C VAL A 90 2.97 -7.24 5.94
N VAL A 91 3.49 -8.32 5.37
CA VAL A 91 3.11 -8.79 4.03
C VAL A 91 2.05 -9.90 4.03
N LEU A 92 1.76 -10.52 5.17
CA LEU A 92 0.75 -11.57 5.31
C LEU A 92 -0.61 -11.18 4.69
N PRO A 93 -1.10 -9.92 4.84
CA PRO A 93 -2.32 -9.48 4.19
C PRO A 93 -2.30 -9.60 2.66
N VAL A 94 -1.16 -9.32 2.02
CA VAL A 94 -1.03 -9.42 0.56
C VAL A 94 -1.15 -10.87 0.10
N PHE A 95 -0.51 -11.80 0.82
CA PHE A 95 -0.63 -13.22 0.53
C PHE A 95 -2.06 -13.73 0.72
N LEU A 96 -2.76 -13.25 1.76
CA LEU A 96 -4.15 -13.60 2.01
C LEU A 96 -5.06 -13.06 0.88
N LEU A 97 -4.88 -11.82 0.45
CA LEU A 97 -5.59 -11.23 -0.68
C LEU A 97 -5.35 -12.03 -1.98
N HIS A 98 -4.10 -12.40 -2.25
CA HIS A 98 -3.77 -13.26 -3.39
C HIS A 98 -4.50 -14.60 -3.33
N ARG A 99 -4.61 -15.19 -2.15
CA ARG A 99 -5.31 -16.46 -1.93
C ARG A 99 -6.82 -16.35 -2.15
N PHE A 100 -7.42 -15.18 -1.90
CA PHE A 100 -8.80 -14.87 -2.29
C PHE A 100 -9.00 -14.70 -3.80
N GLY A 101 -7.93 -14.60 -4.58
CA GLY A 101 -8.03 -14.46 -6.04
C GLY A 101 -7.58 -13.09 -6.57
N VAL A 102 -7.12 -12.18 -5.71
CA VAL A 102 -6.63 -10.87 -6.15
C VAL A 102 -5.44 -11.02 -7.08
N ARG A 103 -5.50 -10.33 -8.22
CA ARG A 103 -4.45 -10.29 -9.26
C ARG A 103 -3.97 -8.88 -9.54
N THR A 104 -4.76 -7.88 -9.19
CA THR A 104 -4.37 -6.46 -9.25
C THR A 104 -4.46 -5.85 -7.86
N LEU A 105 -3.38 -5.25 -7.39
CA LEU A 105 -3.30 -4.61 -6.08
C LEU A 105 -3.14 -3.09 -6.24
N ILE A 106 -4.08 -2.34 -5.68
CA ILE A 106 -3.97 -0.89 -5.53
C ILE A 106 -3.45 -0.63 -4.13
N VAL A 107 -2.28 -0.01 -4.01
CA VAL A 107 -1.69 0.40 -2.73
C VAL A 107 -1.70 1.91 -2.62
N THR A 108 -2.21 2.43 -1.51
CA THR A 108 -2.27 3.86 -1.26
C THR A 108 -1.51 4.23 0.01
N ASN A 109 -0.92 5.41 0.04
CA ASN A 109 -0.20 5.90 1.21
C ASN A 109 -0.22 7.42 1.32
N ALA A 110 0.15 7.93 2.50
CA ALA A 110 0.63 9.28 2.70
C ALA A 110 2.15 9.28 2.50
N ALA A 111 2.70 10.33 1.90
CA ALA A 111 4.14 10.45 1.63
C ALA A 111 4.62 11.88 1.81
N GLY A 112 5.88 12.04 2.20
CA GLY A 112 6.62 13.30 2.12
C GLY A 112 7.09 13.55 0.69
N GLY A 113 6.89 14.77 0.18
CA GLY A 113 7.39 15.19 -1.12
C GLY A 113 8.89 15.53 -1.04
N VAL A 114 9.73 14.78 -1.76
CA VAL A 114 11.15 15.04 -1.96
C VAL A 114 11.34 15.94 -3.18
N ASN A 115 10.58 15.67 -4.24
CA ASN A 115 10.57 16.48 -5.45
C ASN A 115 9.89 17.83 -5.18
N ARG A 116 10.63 18.92 -5.45
CA ARG A 116 10.19 20.29 -5.16
C ARG A 116 9.05 20.79 -6.06
N ASP A 117 8.77 20.09 -7.16
CA ASP A 117 7.64 20.40 -8.04
C ASP A 117 6.31 19.87 -7.49
N TYR A 118 6.34 19.08 -6.42
CA TYR A 118 5.13 18.61 -5.75
C TYR A 118 4.67 19.59 -4.68
N ALA A 119 3.39 19.51 -4.36
CA ALA A 119 2.77 20.28 -3.29
C ALA A 119 1.92 19.38 -2.38
N PRO A 120 1.76 19.73 -1.09
CA PRO A 120 0.82 19.05 -0.22
C PRO A 120 -0.59 18.99 -0.85
N GLY A 121 -1.17 17.79 -0.86
CA GLY A 121 -2.44 17.48 -1.52
C GLY A 121 -2.29 16.88 -2.92
N ASP A 122 -1.10 16.84 -3.53
CA ASP A 122 -0.90 16.17 -4.80
C ASP A 122 -1.10 14.65 -4.67
N LEU A 123 -1.75 14.07 -5.69
CA LEU A 123 -1.82 12.62 -5.88
C LEU A 123 -0.80 12.22 -6.94
N VAL A 124 0.11 11.31 -6.58
CA VAL A 124 1.24 10.92 -7.42
C VAL A 124 1.20 9.41 -7.62
N LEU A 125 1.25 8.95 -8.87
CA LEU A 125 1.41 7.54 -9.20
C LEU A 125 2.84 7.10 -8.92
N ILE A 126 3.00 6.00 -8.21
CA ILE A 126 4.31 5.39 -7.98
C ILE A 126 4.69 4.64 -9.26
N ARG A 127 5.79 5.06 -9.90
CA ARG A 127 6.33 4.39 -11.10
C ARG A 127 7.40 3.37 -10.77
N ASP A 128 8.06 3.53 -9.62
CA ASP A 128 9.14 2.67 -9.13
C ASP A 128 9.38 2.93 -7.65
N HIS A 129 10.22 2.10 -7.00
CA HIS A 129 10.59 2.32 -5.60
C HIS A 129 12.08 2.12 -5.32
N ILE A 130 12.55 2.73 -4.23
CA ILE A 130 13.85 2.51 -3.63
C ILE A 130 13.63 1.96 -2.21
N ASN A 131 14.06 0.73 -1.96
CA ASN A 131 13.93 0.09 -0.65
C ASN A 131 15.14 0.42 0.24
N LEU A 132 14.95 1.37 1.17
CA LEU A 132 15.94 1.75 2.18
C LEU A 132 15.55 1.28 3.60
N MET A 133 14.59 0.34 3.71
CA MET A 133 14.16 -0.20 5.00
C MET A 133 15.20 -1.11 5.67
N GLY A 134 16.28 -1.47 4.96
CA GLY A 134 17.28 -2.42 5.47
C GLY A 134 16.77 -3.87 5.54
N ILE A 135 15.59 -4.14 5.04
CA ILE A 135 14.94 -5.45 5.05
C ILE A 135 14.20 -5.72 3.74
N ASN A 136 14.07 -7.01 3.39
CA ASN A 136 13.27 -7.48 2.26
C ASN A 136 12.34 -8.60 2.74
N PRO A 137 11.02 -8.56 2.47
CA PRO A 137 10.06 -9.55 2.94
C PRO A 137 10.27 -10.96 2.35
N LEU A 138 11.07 -11.09 1.31
CA LEU A 138 11.40 -12.38 0.69
C LEU A 138 12.72 -12.96 1.20
N ARG A 139 13.34 -12.33 2.21
CA ARG A 139 14.57 -12.85 2.83
C ARG A 139 14.25 -14.11 3.65
N GLY A 140 15.07 -15.15 3.50
CA GLY A 140 14.87 -16.43 4.19
C GLY A 140 14.41 -17.54 3.24
N PRO A 141 13.73 -18.58 3.74
CA PRO A 141 13.10 -19.60 2.91
C PRO A 141 12.07 -18.99 1.95
N ASN A 142 11.89 -19.62 0.76
CA ASN A 142 10.89 -19.11 -0.21
C ASN A 142 9.48 -19.17 0.40
N PRO A 143 8.74 -18.05 0.54
CA PRO A 143 7.51 -18.01 1.32
C PRO A 143 6.27 -18.58 0.59
N GLY A 144 6.38 -18.94 -0.68
CA GLY A 144 5.20 -19.42 -1.44
C GLY A 144 5.52 -19.81 -2.89
N PRO A 145 4.56 -19.68 -3.81
CA PRO A 145 4.65 -20.24 -5.17
C PRO A 145 5.49 -19.39 -6.14
N GLY A 146 5.88 -18.18 -5.77
CA GLY A 146 6.65 -17.30 -6.64
C GLY A 146 8.12 -17.75 -6.81
N PRO A 147 8.83 -17.19 -7.79
CA PRO A 147 10.23 -17.51 -8.03
C PRO A 147 11.12 -17.02 -6.88
N ARG A 148 12.21 -17.72 -6.60
CA ARG A 148 13.16 -17.32 -5.56
C ARG A 148 13.74 -15.92 -5.77
N PHE A 149 13.91 -15.53 -7.03
CA PHE A 149 14.42 -14.22 -7.45
C PHE A 149 13.40 -13.59 -8.42
N PRO A 150 12.38 -12.88 -7.89
CA PRO A 150 11.38 -12.24 -8.74
C PRO A 150 11.97 -11.05 -9.50
N ASP A 151 11.54 -10.89 -10.74
CA ASP A 151 11.81 -9.67 -11.50
C ASP A 151 10.90 -8.55 -11.00
N MET A 152 11.50 -7.44 -10.57
CA MET A 152 10.79 -6.27 -10.04
C MET A 152 10.70 -5.12 -11.05
N SER A 153 11.19 -5.30 -12.30
CA SER A 153 11.31 -4.24 -13.30
C SER A 153 9.98 -3.62 -13.72
N SER A 154 8.87 -4.34 -13.57
CA SER A 154 7.52 -3.89 -13.93
C SER A 154 6.50 -4.09 -12.81
N THR A 155 6.93 -4.09 -11.56
CA THR A 155 6.05 -4.26 -10.40
C THR A 155 4.90 -3.24 -10.42
N TYR A 156 5.21 -1.97 -10.66
CA TYR A 156 4.20 -0.93 -10.87
C TYR A 156 3.82 -0.91 -12.36
N ALA A 157 2.77 -1.64 -12.71
CA ALA A 157 2.38 -1.95 -14.08
C ALA A 157 2.18 -0.71 -14.96
N PRO A 158 2.96 -0.52 -16.04
CA PRO A 158 2.89 0.68 -16.88
C PRO A 158 1.50 0.89 -17.50
N GLU A 159 0.85 -0.19 -17.93
CA GLU A 159 -0.49 -0.14 -18.53
C GLU A 159 -1.56 0.33 -17.51
N LEU A 160 -1.41 -0.06 -16.23
CA LEU A 160 -2.33 0.38 -15.18
C LEU A 160 -2.08 1.85 -14.80
N ARG A 161 -0.83 2.30 -14.81
CA ARG A 161 -0.51 3.72 -14.62
C ARG A 161 -1.06 4.59 -15.77
N ALA A 162 -0.95 4.12 -17.01
CA ALA A 162 -1.54 4.79 -18.16
C ALA A 162 -3.07 4.87 -18.05
N MET A 163 -3.73 3.78 -17.68
CA MET A 163 -5.17 3.73 -17.43
C MET A 163 -5.58 4.68 -16.30
N ALA A 164 -4.86 4.71 -15.17
CA ALA A 164 -5.13 5.61 -14.06
C ALA A 164 -5.03 7.09 -14.49
N LYS A 165 -4.03 7.45 -15.30
CA LYS A 165 -3.91 8.80 -15.89
C LYS A 165 -5.09 9.14 -16.79
N ALA A 166 -5.50 8.21 -17.66
CA ALA A 166 -6.61 8.43 -18.58
C ALA A 166 -7.95 8.58 -17.85
N ARG A 167 -8.12 7.94 -16.69
CA ARG A 167 -9.34 8.02 -15.88
C ARG A 167 -9.35 9.18 -14.89
N SER A 168 -8.21 9.81 -14.65
CA SER A 168 -8.12 10.93 -13.72
C SER A 168 -8.71 12.22 -14.33
N PRO A 169 -9.56 12.96 -13.58
CA PRO A 169 -10.09 14.24 -14.03
C PRO A 169 -9.02 15.35 -14.03
N ARG A 170 -7.85 15.10 -13.46
CA ARG A 170 -6.71 16.01 -13.40
C ARG A 170 -5.44 15.28 -13.80
N PRO A 171 -4.45 15.96 -14.38
CA PRO A 171 -3.16 15.36 -14.68
C PRO A 171 -2.54 14.73 -13.43
N LEU A 172 -2.12 13.45 -13.52
CA LEU A 172 -1.39 12.76 -12.48
C LEU A 172 0.10 12.77 -12.80
N ARG A 173 0.89 13.18 -11.82
CA ARG A 173 2.35 13.04 -11.86
C ARG A 173 2.75 11.61 -11.54
N GLU A 174 3.97 11.25 -11.89
CA GLU A 174 4.59 9.97 -11.51
C GLU A 174 5.87 10.23 -10.75
N GLY A 175 6.18 9.37 -9.78
CA GLY A 175 7.37 9.51 -8.97
C GLY A 175 7.94 8.18 -8.49
N VAL A 176 9.20 8.21 -8.07
CA VAL A 176 9.90 7.12 -7.39
C VAL A 176 9.68 7.27 -5.88
N TYR A 177 9.16 6.22 -5.25
CA TYR A 177 8.90 6.20 -3.82
C TYR A 177 10.06 5.53 -3.07
N ALA A 178 10.68 6.25 -2.13
CA ALA A 178 11.67 5.69 -1.20
C ALA A 178 11.00 5.24 0.09
N ALA A 179 11.30 4.02 0.55
CA ALA A 179 10.80 3.50 1.82
C ALA A 179 11.90 3.45 2.87
N PHE A 180 11.64 4.07 4.04
CA PHE A 180 12.41 3.90 5.27
C PHE A 180 11.65 3.06 6.29
N ALA A 181 12.39 2.48 7.24
CA ALA A 181 11.80 1.68 8.31
C ALA A 181 10.97 2.50 9.30
N GLY A 182 11.32 3.77 9.53
CA GLY A 182 10.72 4.60 10.59
C GLY A 182 11.15 4.14 12.00
N PRO A 183 10.48 4.60 13.09
CA PRO A 183 9.35 5.56 13.12
C PRO A 183 9.77 7.03 13.02
N SER A 184 11.08 7.36 13.10
CA SER A 184 11.54 8.74 12.93
C SER A 184 11.33 9.21 11.50
N TYR A 185 10.91 10.46 11.32
CA TYR A 185 11.05 11.12 10.04
C TYR A 185 12.52 11.24 9.66
N GLU A 186 12.76 11.39 8.39
CA GLU A 186 14.11 11.53 7.82
C GLU A 186 14.74 12.84 8.26
N THR A 187 16.08 12.85 8.34
CA THR A 187 16.85 14.08 8.52
C THR A 187 16.93 14.86 7.20
N PRO A 188 17.17 16.18 7.24
CA PRO A 188 17.44 16.95 6.01
C PRO A 188 18.60 16.41 5.16
N ALA A 189 19.59 15.72 5.77
CA ALA A 189 20.70 15.09 5.05
C ALA A 189 20.22 13.85 4.28
N GLU A 190 19.38 13.01 4.88
CA GLU A 190 18.76 11.86 4.23
C GLU A 190 17.86 12.31 3.09
N ILE A 191 17.09 13.39 3.24
CA ILE A 191 16.26 13.93 2.15
C ILE A 191 17.12 14.43 0.98
N ARG A 192 18.25 15.10 1.24
CA ARG A 192 19.18 15.47 0.16
C ARG A 192 19.78 14.25 -0.54
N MET A 193 20.09 13.20 0.21
CA MET A 193 20.54 11.92 -0.36
C MET A 193 19.45 11.32 -1.25
N LEU A 194 18.21 11.27 -0.77
CA LEU A 194 17.05 10.76 -1.55
C LEU A 194 16.89 11.50 -2.87
N ALA A 195 16.92 12.83 -2.84
CA ALA A 195 16.87 13.64 -4.06
C ALA A 195 18.01 13.31 -5.03
N ALA A 196 19.23 13.12 -4.51
CA ALA A 196 20.41 12.81 -5.33
C ALA A 196 20.34 11.43 -5.99
N ILE A 197 19.68 10.43 -5.35
CA ILE A 197 19.51 9.09 -5.91
C ILE A 197 18.20 8.92 -6.70
N GLY A 198 17.45 10.03 -6.92
CA GLY A 198 16.30 10.06 -7.80
C GLY A 198 14.96 9.68 -7.15
N ALA A 199 14.84 9.75 -5.83
CA ALA A 199 13.55 9.62 -5.16
C ALA A 199 12.73 10.92 -5.28
N ASP A 200 11.44 10.78 -5.53
CA ASP A 200 10.47 11.86 -5.60
C ASP A 200 9.60 11.95 -4.33
N LEU A 201 9.42 10.83 -3.67
CA LEU A 201 8.54 10.63 -2.51
C LEU A 201 9.26 9.81 -1.44
N VAL A 202 8.89 10.01 -0.18
CA VAL A 202 9.40 9.21 0.93
C VAL A 202 8.28 8.82 1.90
N GLY A 203 8.39 7.64 2.49
CA GLY A 203 7.49 7.17 3.53
C GLY A 203 7.93 5.84 4.15
N MET A 204 7.05 5.25 4.97
CA MET A 204 7.40 4.13 5.85
C MET A 204 6.53 2.88 5.60
N SER A 205 6.05 2.69 4.37
CA SER A 205 5.13 1.59 4.01
C SER A 205 5.27 1.18 2.56
N THR A 206 4.30 0.45 2.03
CA THR A 206 4.04 0.24 0.58
C THR A 206 5.05 -0.67 -0.13
N VAL A 207 6.35 -0.49 0.09
CA VAL A 207 7.38 -1.26 -0.62
C VAL A 207 7.36 -2.74 -0.24
N PRO A 208 7.21 -3.14 1.03
CA PRO A 208 7.05 -4.55 1.38
C PRO A 208 5.85 -5.20 0.68
N GLU A 209 4.71 -4.51 0.65
CA GLU A 209 3.50 -5.01 -0.01
C GLU A 209 3.68 -5.10 -1.53
N ALA A 210 4.34 -4.11 -2.14
CA ALA A 210 4.64 -4.14 -3.57
C ALA A 210 5.61 -5.27 -3.94
N ILE A 211 6.63 -5.53 -3.12
CA ILE A 211 7.56 -6.66 -3.29
C ILE A 211 6.82 -7.98 -3.18
N ALA A 212 5.96 -8.16 -2.16
CA ALA A 212 5.17 -9.36 -2.00
C ALA A 212 4.18 -9.57 -3.15
N ALA A 213 3.53 -8.50 -3.62
CA ALA A 213 2.63 -8.55 -4.76
C ALA A 213 3.36 -8.94 -6.06
N GLY A 214 4.51 -8.32 -6.35
CA GLY A 214 5.35 -8.68 -7.51
C GLY A 214 5.83 -10.14 -7.46
N TYR A 215 6.25 -10.61 -6.28
CA TYR A 215 6.61 -12.03 -6.06
C TYR A 215 5.44 -12.97 -6.38
N LEU A 216 4.22 -12.58 -6.06
CA LEU A 216 3.00 -13.37 -6.31
C LEU A 216 2.45 -13.19 -7.73
N GLY A 217 3.14 -12.43 -8.59
CA GLY A 217 2.71 -12.16 -9.97
C GLY A 217 1.50 -11.22 -10.07
N MET A 218 1.22 -10.46 -9.02
CA MET A 218 0.15 -9.45 -9.03
C MET A 218 0.64 -8.17 -9.72
N LYS A 219 -0.25 -7.51 -10.46
CA LYS A 219 0.01 -6.16 -10.98
C LYS A 219 -0.25 -5.13 -9.88
N VAL A 220 0.61 -4.13 -9.76
CA VAL A 220 0.49 -3.10 -8.72
C VAL A 220 0.22 -1.72 -9.32
N VAL A 221 -0.71 -0.99 -8.71
CA VAL A 221 -0.88 0.46 -8.87
C VAL A 221 -0.60 1.11 -7.52
N GLY A 222 0.47 1.87 -7.43
CA GLY A 222 0.79 2.65 -6.22
C GLY A 222 0.34 4.10 -6.39
N ILE A 223 -0.31 4.66 -5.37
CA ILE A 223 -0.74 6.06 -5.35
C ILE A 223 -0.36 6.67 -4.01
N SER A 224 0.48 7.70 -4.05
CA SER A 224 0.83 8.50 -2.88
C SER A 224 0.03 9.79 -2.83
N CYS A 225 -0.46 10.15 -1.65
CA CYS A 225 -0.87 11.50 -1.35
C CYS A 225 0.32 12.23 -0.73
N VAL A 226 0.80 13.30 -1.33
CA VAL A 226 1.79 14.17 -0.72
C VAL A 226 1.09 14.94 0.41
N THR A 227 1.38 14.57 1.66
CA THR A 227 0.76 15.20 2.82
C THR A 227 1.57 16.37 3.36
N ASN A 228 2.86 16.34 3.14
CA ASN A 228 3.82 17.36 3.55
C ASN A 228 5.02 17.35 2.60
N MET A 229 5.78 18.40 2.56
CA MET A 229 7.11 18.33 1.96
C MET A 229 8.07 17.67 2.94
N ALA A 230 9.02 16.89 2.43
CA ALA A 230 9.97 16.14 3.27
C ALA A 230 10.89 17.08 4.09
N ALA A 231 11.55 16.54 5.11
CA ALA A 231 12.35 17.31 6.06
C ALA A 231 13.39 18.21 5.39
N GLY A 232 13.43 19.49 5.79
CA GLY A 232 14.39 20.48 5.28
C GLY A 232 14.12 20.96 3.85
N ILE A 233 12.99 20.62 3.24
CA ILE A 233 12.50 21.22 1.98
C ILE A 233 11.86 22.57 2.26
N LEU A 234 11.00 22.62 3.27
CA LEU A 234 10.41 23.84 3.82
C LEU A 234 11.02 24.14 5.19
N PRO A 235 10.98 25.40 5.68
CA PRO A 235 11.58 25.76 6.96
C PRO A 235 10.81 25.25 8.18
N GLU A 236 9.52 24.90 8.00
CA GLU A 236 8.65 24.45 9.08
C GLU A 236 9.00 23.01 9.52
N PRO A 237 8.93 22.71 10.84
CA PRO A 237 9.09 21.35 11.32
C PRO A 237 7.93 20.44 10.85
N LEU A 238 8.22 19.16 10.71
CA LEU A 238 7.20 18.16 10.36
C LEU A 238 6.28 17.91 11.57
N ASP A 239 4.96 17.91 11.32
CA ASP A 239 3.94 17.57 12.31
C ASP A 239 3.01 16.48 11.78
N HIS A 240 2.85 15.41 12.56
CA HIS A 240 1.96 14.30 12.21
C HIS A 240 0.47 14.75 12.15
N GLN A 241 0.07 15.75 12.92
CA GLN A 241 -1.29 16.29 12.85
C GLN A 241 -1.56 16.97 11.50
N GLU A 242 -0.57 17.66 10.95
CA GLU A 242 -0.67 18.24 9.61
C GLU A 242 -0.79 17.14 8.55
N VAL A 243 -0.02 16.06 8.65
CA VAL A 243 -0.14 14.88 7.77
C VAL A 243 -1.57 14.35 7.75
N ILE A 244 -2.19 14.20 8.92
CA ILE A 244 -3.59 13.72 9.06
C ILE A 244 -4.56 14.74 8.43
N ALA A 245 -4.40 16.03 8.71
CA ALA A 245 -5.28 17.07 8.19
C ALA A 245 -5.23 17.15 6.67
N ARG A 246 -4.04 17.16 6.07
CA ARG A 246 -3.85 17.16 4.62
C ARG A 246 -4.37 15.89 3.95
N GLY A 247 -4.17 14.73 4.57
CA GLY A 247 -4.74 13.47 4.10
C GLY A 247 -6.28 13.51 4.05
N ARG A 248 -6.92 14.09 5.05
CA ARG A 248 -8.39 14.29 5.08
C ARG A 248 -8.86 15.26 4.01
N GLU A 249 -8.16 16.37 3.81
CA GLU A 249 -8.47 17.37 2.78
C GLU A 249 -8.38 16.78 1.35
N ALA A 250 -7.35 15.98 1.09
CA ALA A 250 -7.18 15.28 -0.17
C ALA A 250 -8.16 14.10 -0.37
N GLY A 251 -8.73 13.59 0.73
CA GLY A 251 -9.55 12.37 0.77
C GLY A 251 -10.63 12.27 -0.30
N PRO A 252 -11.52 13.26 -0.47
CA PRO A 252 -12.58 13.20 -1.49
C PRO A 252 -12.04 13.01 -2.92
N ARG A 253 -10.95 13.72 -3.28
CA ARG A 253 -10.32 13.59 -4.61
C ARG A 253 -9.61 12.25 -4.76
N PHE A 254 -9.03 11.73 -3.69
CA PHE A 254 -8.38 10.43 -3.72
C PHE A 254 -9.41 9.31 -3.88
N ILE A 255 -10.55 9.41 -3.20
CA ILE A 255 -11.66 8.45 -3.31
C ILE A 255 -12.21 8.45 -4.74
N ASP A 256 -12.50 9.61 -5.34
CA ASP A 256 -12.95 9.71 -6.73
C ASP A 256 -11.96 9.04 -7.70
N LEU A 257 -10.67 9.27 -7.52
CA LEU A 257 -9.64 8.63 -8.33
C LEU A 257 -9.63 7.11 -8.16
N LEU A 258 -9.74 6.59 -6.93
CA LEU A 258 -9.80 5.15 -6.65
C LEU A 258 -11.01 4.51 -7.31
N GLU A 259 -12.19 5.11 -7.18
CA GLU A 259 -13.43 4.62 -7.80
C GLU A 259 -13.31 4.53 -9.32
N ARG A 260 -12.72 5.54 -9.97
CA ARG A 260 -12.45 5.56 -11.42
C ARG A 260 -11.45 4.49 -11.86
N ILE A 261 -10.39 4.27 -11.09
CA ILE A 261 -9.41 3.23 -11.38
C ILE A 261 -10.05 1.85 -11.24
N ILE A 262 -10.83 1.61 -10.18
CA ILE A 262 -11.53 0.35 -9.96
C ILE A 262 -12.52 0.07 -11.10
N ALA A 263 -13.31 1.07 -11.50
CA ALA A 263 -14.23 0.96 -12.64
C ALA A 263 -13.47 0.57 -13.93
N GLY A 264 -12.34 1.22 -14.21
CA GLY A 264 -11.50 0.90 -15.36
C GLY A 264 -10.94 -0.52 -15.35
N LEU A 265 -10.57 -1.04 -14.16
CA LEU A 265 -10.10 -2.41 -14.00
C LEU A 265 -11.24 -3.44 -14.22
N GLN A 266 -12.45 -3.11 -13.79
CA GLN A 266 -13.62 -3.98 -13.97
C GLN A 266 -14.06 -4.06 -15.45
N GLU A 267 -14.01 -2.94 -16.17
CA GLU A 267 -14.32 -2.90 -17.62
C GLU A 267 -13.29 -3.70 -18.46
N GLY A 268 -12.03 -3.70 -18.08
CA GLY A 268 -10.95 -4.42 -18.79
C GLY A 268 -10.90 -5.92 -18.47
N ALA A 269 -11.70 -6.42 -17.52
CA ALA A 269 -11.76 -7.82 -17.12
C ALA A 269 -12.91 -8.59 -17.79
N GLY A 270 -13.78 -7.92 -18.54
CA GLY A 270 -14.86 -8.49 -19.37
C GLY A 270 -14.38 -8.67 -20.79
#